data_0551e81370f79dacc54dca95b3aab53e
#
_entry.id   0551e81370f79dacc54dca95b3aab53e
#
_cell.length_a   1.000
_cell.length_b   1.000
_cell.length_c   1.000
_cell.angle_alpha   90.00
_cell.angle_beta   90.00
_cell.angle_gamma   90.00
#
_symmetry.space_group_name_H-M   'P 1'
#
loop_
_entity.id
_entity.type
_entity.pdbx_description
1 polymer ?
#
loop_
_entity_poly.entity_id
_entity_poly.type
_entity_poly.pdbx_seq_one_letter_code
_entity_poly.pdbx_strand_id
1 'polypeptide(L)'
;MSETILKRTYLTSEQKTQKPSSLIPPQTYHAQLAHRIHYSPQFENGRVKNEMPNVPSPQSFWQVCWSYLGGRTPLSPNEHLPHSPIQPTQFAQRSESMRLTWLGHSTMLVEVDGIRILTDPVFDYASPFIAKAWFERNIPNTHARDRLPIPEIIVISHDHYDHLEASTIRFYADKPVTFYVPLGVGKHLIKWGVCADNIVEFDWWDSVHYAGIELICTPANHNSGRTYFDKNATLWASWVIKGKEETLYFSGDSAYDSHFSEIAQRCGPIDIACLEVAADVKGQGYPVENWGHMQAHHTVQAFRDLNAKKLLPVHWATYEL
;
A
#
# COMPACT_ATOMS: atom_id res chain seq x y z
N MET A 1 -20.24 10.14 -30.87
CA MET A 1 -19.08 9.24 -30.92
C MET A 1 -19.17 8.37 -29.69
N SER A 2 -19.32 7.05 -29.91
CA SER A 2 -19.68 6.08 -28.87
C SER A 2 -18.46 5.79 -27.98
N GLU A 3 -18.55 6.13 -26.69
CA GLU A 3 -17.62 5.66 -25.66
C GLU A 3 -17.84 4.16 -25.45
N THR A 4 -16.98 3.36 -26.04
CA THR A 4 -16.93 1.92 -25.74
C THR A 4 -16.14 1.76 -24.45
N ILE A 5 -16.85 1.86 -23.31
CA ILE A 5 -16.33 1.44 -22.01
C ILE A 5 -16.11 -0.08 -22.11
N LEU A 6 -14.85 -0.49 -22.21
CA LEU A 6 -14.45 -1.90 -22.07
C LEU A 6 -14.76 -2.36 -20.64
N LYS A 7 -15.98 -2.85 -20.44
CA LYS A 7 -16.34 -3.62 -19.24
C LYS A 7 -15.51 -4.90 -19.24
N ARG A 8 -14.42 -4.92 -18.47
CA ARG A 8 -13.74 -6.18 -18.15
C ARG A 8 -14.67 -7.03 -17.29
N THR A 9 -15.04 -8.19 -17.80
CA THR A 9 -15.74 -9.22 -17.03
C THR A 9 -14.70 -9.85 -16.08
N TYR A 10 -14.77 -9.52 -14.81
CA TYR A 10 -13.90 -10.14 -13.80
C TYR A 10 -14.46 -11.52 -13.43
N LEU A 11 -13.55 -12.50 -13.29
CA LEU A 11 -13.92 -13.87 -12.93
C LEU A 11 -14.58 -13.90 -11.54
N THR A 12 -15.71 -14.56 -11.43
CA THR A 12 -16.41 -14.78 -10.15
C THR A 12 -15.64 -15.76 -9.27
N SER A 13 -15.92 -15.77 -7.95
CA SER A 13 -15.24 -16.61 -6.96
C SER A 13 -15.28 -18.11 -7.29
N GLU A 14 -16.29 -18.60 -7.99
CA GLU A 14 -16.43 -20.00 -8.42
C GLU A 14 -15.46 -20.40 -9.55
N GLN A 15 -14.95 -19.45 -10.33
CA GLN A 15 -14.04 -19.72 -11.46
C GLN A 15 -12.57 -19.81 -11.04
N LYS A 16 -12.23 -19.54 -9.77
CA LYS A 16 -10.84 -19.48 -9.28
C LYS A 16 -10.30 -20.77 -8.65
N THR A 17 -11.07 -21.86 -8.63
CA THR A 17 -10.66 -23.15 -8.04
C THR A 17 -9.73 -24.02 -8.92
N GLN A 18 -9.59 -23.67 -10.19
CA GLN A 18 -8.59 -24.30 -11.08
C GLN A 18 -7.40 -23.36 -11.26
N LYS A 19 -6.17 -23.89 -11.05
CA LYS A 19 -4.91 -23.19 -11.39
C LYS A 19 -5.01 -22.67 -12.83
N PRO A 20 -5.10 -21.37 -13.11
CA PRO A 20 -5.07 -20.92 -14.49
C PRO A 20 -3.63 -21.06 -15.01
N SER A 21 -3.44 -21.79 -16.07
CA SER A 21 -2.32 -21.52 -16.96
C SER A 21 -2.52 -20.08 -17.42
N SER A 22 -1.51 -19.19 -17.31
CA SER A 22 -1.67 -17.77 -17.59
C SER A 22 -2.31 -17.58 -18.98
N LEU A 23 -3.53 -17.05 -18.99
CA LEU A 23 -4.26 -16.76 -20.24
C LEU A 23 -3.69 -15.50 -20.90
N ILE A 24 -2.98 -14.65 -20.13
CA ILE A 24 -2.34 -13.44 -20.63
C ILE A 24 -0.83 -13.64 -20.64
N PRO A 25 -0.19 -13.73 -21.81
CA PRO A 25 1.26 -13.75 -21.90
C PRO A 25 1.86 -12.47 -21.29
N PRO A 26 3.01 -12.53 -20.61
CA PRO A 26 3.67 -11.35 -20.03
C PRO A 26 3.87 -10.20 -21.00
N GLN A 27 4.15 -10.48 -22.27
CA GLN A 27 4.25 -9.47 -23.34
C GLN A 27 2.93 -8.73 -23.57
N THR A 28 1.81 -9.43 -23.55
CA THR A 28 0.46 -8.81 -23.66
C THR A 28 0.14 -7.95 -22.45
N TYR A 29 0.50 -8.43 -21.24
CA TYR A 29 0.37 -7.64 -20.02
C TYR A 29 1.17 -6.34 -20.12
N HIS A 30 2.45 -6.39 -20.50
CA HIS A 30 3.28 -5.18 -20.63
C HIS A 30 2.77 -4.21 -21.69
N ALA A 31 2.22 -4.71 -22.81
CA ALA A 31 1.62 -3.87 -23.84
C ALA A 31 0.35 -3.17 -23.33
N GLN A 32 -0.50 -3.89 -22.60
CA GLN A 32 -1.72 -3.29 -21.97
C GLN A 32 -1.36 -2.24 -20.91
N LEU A 33 -0.35 -2.54 -20.08
CA LEU A 33 0.15 -1.61 -19.07
C LEU A 33 0.71 -0.34 -19.73
N ALA A 34 1.56 -0.49 -20.76
CA ALA A 34 2.13 0.65 -21.47
C ALA A 34 1.04 1.54 -22.09
N HIS A 35 -0.01 0.93 -22.64
CA HIS A 35 -1.17 1.66 -23.16
C HIS A 35 -1.89 2.44 -22.03
N ARG A 36 -2.16 1.80 -20.89
CA ARG A 36 -2.81 2.47 -19.76
C ARG A 36 -1.97 3.62 -19.21
N ILE A 37 -0.67 3.43 -19.03
CA ILE A 37 0.26 4.48 -18.60
C ILE A 37 0.28 5.65 -19.60
N HIS A 38 0.25 5.36 -20.91
CA HIS A 38 0.24 6.41 -21.93
C HIS A 38 -1.00 7.33 -21.85
N TYR A 39 -2.16 6.78 -21.50
CA TYR A 39 -3.43 7.53 -21.41
C TYR A 39 -3.78 7.96 -19.99
N SER A 40 -3.02 7.59 -18.98
CA SER A 40 -3.25 8.03 -17.61
C SER A 40 -2.88 9.52 -17.46
N PRO A 41 -3.76 10.34 -16.88
CA PRO A 41 -3.46 11.72 -16.59
C PRO A 41 -2.39 11.90 -15.51
N GLN A 42 -2.09 10.83 -14.75
CA GLN A 42 -1.08 10.87 -13.70
C GLN A 42 0.34 10.78 -14.24
N PHE A 43 0.52 10.31 -15.48
CA PHE A 43 1.85 10.12 -16.08
C PHE A 43 2.20 11.22 -17.08
N GLU A 44 3.39 11.77 -16.92
CA GLU A 44 4.01 12.66 -17.91
C GLU A 44 5.42 12.17 -18.22
N ASN A 45 5.73 11.94 -19.50
CA ASN A 45 7.01 11.40 -19.97
C ASN A 45 7.41 10.08 -19.24
N GLY A 46 6.42 9.20 -18.94
CA GLY A 46 6.63 7.94 -18.27
C GLY A 46 6.95 8.04 -16.78
N ARG A 47 6.68 9.19 -16.16
CA ARG A 47 6.86 9.44 -14.73
C ARG A 47 5.58 10.01 -14.14
N VAL A 48 5.27 9.59 -12.93
CA VAL A 48 4.12 10.10 -12.19
C VAL A 48 4.44 11.46 -11.59
N LYS A 49 3.45 12.33 -11.56
CA LYS A 49 3.50 13.62 -10.87
C LYS A 49 2.43 13.70 -9.80
N ASN A 50 2.78 14.31 -8.67
CA ASN A 50 1.77 14.75 -7.70
C ASN A 50 1.02 15.96 -8.24
N GLU A 51 -0.23 16.13 -7.85
CA GLU A 51 -0.98 17.38 -8.11
C GLU A 51 -0.30 18.56 -7.40
N MET A 52 0.08 18.37 -6.12
CA MET A 52 0.96 19.30 -5.41
C MET A 52 2.39 18.74 -5.40
N PRO A 53 3.37 19.47 -5.94
CA PRO A 53 4.74 18.97 -5.99
C PRO A 53 5.32 18.81 -4.58
N ASN A 54 5.94 17.66 -4.33
CA ASN A 54 6.70 17.44 -3.10
C ASN A 54 7.90 18.41 -3.02
N VAL A 55 8.15 18.93 -1.84
CA VAL A 55 9.36 19.71 -1.59
C VAL A 55 10.56 18.75 -1.65
N PRO A 56 11.57 19.03 -2.48
CA PRO A 56 12.77 18.20 -2.54
C PRO A 56 13.45 18.13 -1.17
N SER A 57 13.92 16.94 -0.79
CA SER A 57 14.76 16.81 0.41
C SER A 57 15.97 17.74 0.28
N PRO A 58 16.27 18.57 1.27
CA PRO A 58 17.45 19.42 1.27
C PRO A 58 18.76 18.63 1.40
N GLN A 59 18.68 17.35 1.76
CA GLN A 59 19.85 16.49 1.93
C GLN A 59 20.29 15.92 0.58
N SER A 60 21.58 16.05 0.29
CA SER A 60 22.18 15.38 -0.85
C SER A 60 22.27 13.87 -0.61
N PHE A 61 22.31 13.09 -1.67
CA PHE A 61 22.52 11.62 -1.60
C PHE A 61 23.69 11.25 -0.67
N TRP A 62 24.81 11.98 -0.71
CA TRP A 62 25.97 11.74 0.13
C TRP A 62 25.71 12.06 1.60
N GLN A 63 24.92 13.08 1.92
CA GLN A 63 24.53 13.38 3.30
C GLN A 63 23.64 12.28 3.87
N VAL A 64 22.71 11.75 3.08
CA VAL A 64 21.90 10.60 3.45
C VAL A 64 22.77 9.37 3.70
N CYS A 65 23.68 9.02 2.77
CA CYS A 65 24.61 7.90 2.97
C CYS A 65 25.48 8.10 4.23
N TRP A 66 25.96 9.31 4.47
CA TRP A 66 26.80 9.62 5.63
C TRP A 66 26.02 9.51 6.95
N SER A 67 24.76 9.93 6.99
CA SER A 67 23.90 9.76 8.18
C SER A 67 23.71 8.28 8.54
N TYR A 68 23.64 7.39 7.55
CA TYR A 68 23.58 5.94 7.79
C TYR A 68 24.91 5.33 8.23
N LEU A 69 26.04 5.92 7.84
CA LEU A 69 27.39 5.44 8.19
C LEU A 69 27.93 6.07 9.48
N GLY A 70 27.50 7.27 9.82
CA GLY A 70 28.08 8.12 10.85
C GLY A 70 27.46 8.06 12.25
N GLY A 71 26.61 7.09 12.52
CA GLY A 71 25.98 6.93 13.84
C GLY A 71 24.72 7.79 13.98
N ARG A 72 23.61 7.34 13.41
CA ARG A 72 22.27 7.85 13.74
C ARG A 72 22.04 7.75 15.25
N THR A 73 21.48 8.77 15.85
CA THR A 73 20.81 8.59 17.13
C THR A 73 19.65 7.60 16.89
N PRO A 74 19.61 6.45 17.58
CA PRO A 74 18.52 5.50 17.39
C PRO A 74 17.19 6.21 17.63
N LEU A 75 16.27 6.14 16.66
CA LEU A 75 14.91 6.63 16.79
C LEU A 75 14.00 5.58 17.43
N SER A 76 14.51 4.35 17.51
CA SER A 76 13.82 3.23 18.15
C SER A 76 13.79 3.40 19.67
N PRO A 77 12.67 3.10 20.32
CA PRO A 77 12.61 3.13 21.79
C PRO A 77 13.57 2.10 22.38
N ASN A 78 14.19 2.42 23.53
CA ASN A 78 15.08 1.48 24.25
C ASN A 78 14.33 0.27 24.83
N GLU A 79 13.03 0.35 24.95
CA GLU A 79 12.16 -0.69 25.49
C GLU A 79 11.41 -1.41 24.37
N HIS A 80 11.18 -2.71 24.54
CA HIS A 80 10.35 -3.46 23.62
C HIS A 80 8.92 -2.92 23.63
N LEU A 81 8.39 -2.59 22.47
CA LEU A 81 7.01 -2.15 22.34
C LEU A 81 6.06 -3.30 22.72
N PRO A 82 4.99 -3.00 23.49
CA PRO A 82 3.98 -4.01 23.81
C PRO A 82 3.38 -4.59 22.53
N HIS A 83 3.33 -5.92 22.45
CA HIS A 83 2.71 -6.60 21.32
C HIS A 83 1.97 -7.83 21.79
N SER A 84 0.91 -8.19 21.10
CA SER A 84 0.14 -9.42 21.33
C SER A 84 0.41 -10.42 20.21
N PRO A 85 0.97 -11.60 20.51
CA PRO A 85 1.16 -12.64 19.51
C PRO A 85 -0.17 -13.04 18.86
N ILE A 86 -0.21 -13.08 17.54
CA ILE A 86 -1.39 -13.58 16.82
C ILE A 86 -1.53 -15.09 17.05
N GLN A 87 -2.74 -15.49 17.40
CA GLN A 87 -3.11 -16.89 17.46
C GLN A 87 -3.90 -17.26 16.20
N PRO A 88 -3.51 -18.31 15.45
CA PRO A 88 -4.24 -18.73 14.25
C PRO A 88 -5.73 -19.00 14.51
N THR A 89 -6.10 -19.37 15.71
CA THR A 89 -7.49 -19.58 16.14
C THR A 89 -8.34 -18.33 16.09
N GLN A 90 -7.75 -17.13 16.17
CA GLN A 90 -8.45 -15.85 16.03
C GLN A 90 -9.09 -15.69 14.65
N PHE A 91 -8.56 -16.38 13.64
CA PHE A 91 -9.01 -16.33 12.24
C PHE A 91 -9.78 -17.57 11.81
N ALA A 92 -10.11 -18.48 12.77
CA ALA A 92 -10.85 -19.71 12.47
C ALA A 92 -12.22 -19.41 11.84
N GLN A 93 -12.87 -18.34 12.29
CA GLN A 93 -14.10 -17.83 11.69
C GLN A 93 -13.84 -16.50 10.99
N ARG A 94 -14.41 -16.35 9.80
CA ARG A 94 -14.42 -15.08 9.06
C ARG A 94 -15.29 -14.07 9.77
N SER A 95 -14.90 -12.81 9.75
CA SER A 95 -15.73 -11.73 10.28
C SER A 95 -16.68 -11.22 9.22
N GLU A 96 -17.96 -11.15 9.55
CA GLU A 96 -18.96 -10.48 8.70
C GLU A 96 -18.93 -8.95 8.90
N SER A 97 -18.60 -8.47 10.10
CA SER A 97 -18.32 -7.05 10.36
C SER A 97 -16.85 -6.74 10.07
N MET A 98 -16.53 -5.46 9.93
CA MET A 98 -15.15 -5.03 9.70
C MET A 98 -14.27 -5.32 10.91
N ARG A 99 -13.22 -6.11 10.71
CA ARG A 99 -12.21 -6.45 11.70
C ARG A 99 -10.83 -6.14 11.16
N LEU A 100 -10.06 -5.34 11.89
CA LEU A 100 -8.71 -4.95 11.54
C LEU A 100 -7.71 -5.62 12.48
N THR A 101 -6.70 -6.23 11.92
CA THR A 101 -5.55 -6.76 12.66
C THR A 101 -4.30 -6.09 12.15
N TRP A 102 -3.74 -5.17 12.96
CA TRP A 102 -2.49 -4.51 12.61
C TRP A 102 -1.30 -5.44 12.84
N LEU A 103 -0.48 -5.61 11.82
CA LEU A 103 0.65 -6.55 11.77
C LEU A 103 2.01 -5.81 11.84
N GLY A 104 1.95 -4.51 12.01
CA GLY A 104 3.10 -3.60 12.03
C GLY A 104 3.22 -2.78 10.74
N HIS A 105 3.80 -1.60 10.87
CA HIS A 105 3.94 -0.62 9.79
C HIS A 105 2.60 -0.34 9.09
N SER A 106 2.53 -0.50 7.79
CA SER A 106 1.30 -0.37 6.98
C SER A 106 0.65 -1.73 6.65
N THR A 107 1.18 -2.82 7.23
CA THR A 107 0.64 -4.17 7.03
C THR A 107 -0.56 -4.41 7.94
N MET A 108 -1.73 -4.68 7.36
CA MET A 108 -2.95 -5.02 8.09
C MET A 108 -3.67 -6.18 7.43
N LEU A 109 -4.24 -7.07 8.23
CA LEU A 109 -5.29 -7.98 7.77
C LEU A 109 -6.64 -7.32 8.04
N VAL A 110 -7.35 -6.99 6.97
CA VAL A 110 -8.71 -6.45 6.97
C VAL A 110 -9.67 -7.58 6.65
N GLU A 111 -10.65 -7.81 7.50
CA GLU A 111 -11.76 -8.72 7.24
C GLU A 111 -13.04 -7.89 7.16
N VAL A 112 -13.78 -8.04 6.08
CA VAL A 112 -15.04 -7.32 5.83
C VAL A 112 -15.97 -8.20 5.00
N ASP A 113 -17.22 -8.36 5.41
CA ASP A 113 -18.23 -9.18 4.73
C ASP A 113 -17.73 -10.61 4.39
N GLY A 114 -16.95 -11.21 5.29
CA GLY A 114 -16.35 -12.54 5.09
C GLY A 114 -15.14 -12.57 4.14
N ILE A 115 -14.71 -11.45 3.59
CA ILE A 115 -13.53 -11.33 2.69
C ILE A 115 -12.32 -10.87 3.50
N ARG A 116 -11.15 -11.42 3.18
CA ARG A 116 -9.86 -11.08 3.78
C ARG A 116 -8.99 -10.33 2.78
N ILE A 117 -8.53 -9.17 3.20
CA ILE A 117 -7.67 -8.27 2.42
C ILE A 117 -6.41 -8.03 3.23
N LEU A 118 -5.24 -8.18 2.61
CA LEU A 118 -3.96 -7.88 3.24
C LEU A 118 -3.38 -6.62 2.59
N THR A 119 -3.08 -5.58 3.37
CA THR A 119 -2.51 -4.33 2.88
C THR A 119 -1.01 -4.30 3.05
N ASP A 120 -0.28 -3.80 2.06
CA ASP A 120 1.18 -3.53 2.07
C ASP A 120 1.99 -4.56 2.88
N PRO A 121 2.01 -5.85 2.47
CA PRO A 121 2.50 -6.92 3.33
C PRO A 121 4.02 -6.98 3.36
N VAL A 122 4.61 -6.50 4.45
CA VAL A 122 6.04 -6.55 4.76
C VAL A 122 6.24 -7.23 6.11
N PHE A 123 6.89 -8.38 6.12
CA PHE A 123 7.07 -9.21 7.32
C PHE A 123 8.51 -9.30 7.79
N ASP A 124 9.49 -9.06 6.90
CA ASP A 124 10.90 -9.22 7.22
C ASP A 124 11.61 -7.85 7.27
N TYR A 125 11.99 -7.29 6.11
CA TYR A 125 12.87 -6.12 6.04
C TYR A 125 12.29 -5.03 5.13
N ALA A 126 12.36 -3.79 5.59
CA ALA A 126 11.95 -2.61 4.84
C ALA A 126 13.07 -2.05 3.94
N SER A 127 13.95 -2.90 3.38
CA SER A 127 15.14 -2.42 2.67
C SER A 127 15.62 -3.37 1.58
N PRO A 128 16.46 -2.89 0.64
CA PRO A 128 17.19 -3.75 -0.28
C PRO A 128 18.09 -4.74 0.48
N PHE A 129 18.37 -5.89 -0.13
CA PHE A 129 19.13 -7.01 0.44
C PHE A 129 20.47 -6.59 1.11
N ILE A 130 21.14 -5.60 0.56
CA ILE A 130 22.44 -5.10 1.07
C ILE A 130 22.33 -4.22 2.33
N ALA A 131 21.14 -3.73 2.64
CA ALA A 131 20.91 -2.82 3.78
C ALA A 131 20.02 -3.45 4.87
N LYS A 132 19.85 -4.76 4.88
CA LYS A 132 18.95 -5.48 5.81
C LYS A 132 19.19 -5.14 7.28
N ALA A 133 20.44 -5.06 7.69
CA ALA A 133 20.82 -4.80 9.09
C ALA A 133 20.45 -3.37 9.57
N TRP A 134 20.11 -2.46 8.66
CA TRP A 134 19.80 -1.08 9.02
C TRP A 134 18.32 -0.81 9.20
N PHE A 135 17.47 -1.74 8.76
CA PHE A 135 16.01 -1.60 8.75
C PHE A 135 15.34 -2.87 9.30
N GLU A 136 15.84 -3.31 10.45
CA GLU A 136 15.25 -4.41 11.20
C GLU A 136 13.95 -3.94 11.87
N ARG A 137 13.06 -4.89 12.13
CA ARG A 137 11.80 -4.59 12.83
C ARG A 137 12.06 -4.37 14.31
N ASN A 138 11.53 -3.27 14.85
CA ASN A 138 11.52 -2.99 16.30
C ASN A 138 10.52 -3.86 17.05
N ILE A 139 9.50 -4.35 16.36
CA ILE A 139 8.50 -5.27 16.90
C ILE A 139 8.87 -6.67 16.42
N PRO A 140 9.01 -7.65 17.34
CA PRO A 140 9.30 -9.03 16.94
C PRO A 140 8.30 -9.52 15.89
N ASN A 141 8.78 -10.22 14.86
CA ASN A 141 7.91 -10.81 13.84
C ASN A 141 7.17 -12.03 14.43
N THR A 142 6.25 -11.77 15.37
CA THR A 142 5.36 -12.80 15.94
C THR A 142 4.23 -13.16 14.97
N HIS A 143 4.18 -12.49 13.81
CA HIS A 143 3.12 -12.56 12.82
C HIS A 143 3.68 -13.07 11.50
N ALA A 144 4.40 -14.19 11.57
CA ALA A 144 4.91 -14.82 10.37
C ALA A 144 3.75 -15.04 9.37
N ARG A 145 3.98 -14.62 8.12
CA ARG A 145 2.98 -14.71 7.03
C ARG A 145 2.37 -16.10 6.85
N ASP A 146 3.09 -17.16 7.24
CA ASP A 146 2.65 -18.55 7.20
C ASP A 146 1.60 -18.92 8.28
N ARG A 147 1.44 -18.08 9.31
CA ARG A 147 0.44 -18.23 10.37
C ARG A 147 -0.86 -17.48 10.10
N LEU A 148 -0.87 -16.63 9.09
CA LEU A 148 -2.06 -15.89 8.71
C LEU A 148 -2.93 -16.73 7.76
N PRO A 149 -4.25 -16.52 7.79
CA PRO A 149 -5.10 -17.08 6.75
C PRO A 149 -4.70 -16.49 5.40
N ILE A 150 -4.82 -17.30 4.34
CA ILE A 150 -4.59 -16.80 2.98
C ILE A 150 -5.68 -15.78 2.66
N PRO A 151 -5.33 -14.53 2.32
CA PRO A 151 -6.30 -13.52 1.92
C PRO A 151 -6.82 -13.79 0.51
N GLU A 152 -7.99 -13.31 0.18
CA GLU A 152 -8.50 -13.28 -1.19
C GLU A 152 -7.81 -12.20 -2.01
N ILE A 153 -7.47 -11.08 -1.36
CA ILE A 153 -6.93 -9.88 -2.02
C ILE A 153 -5.68 -9.42 -1.25
N ILE A 154 -4.65 -9.05 -1.99
CA ILE A 154 -3.54 -8.24 -1.49
C ILE A 154 -3.61 -6.89 -2.18
N VAL A 155 -3.66 -5.82 -1.38
CA VAL A 155 -3.65 -4.43 -1.84
C VAL A 155 -2.28 -3.84 -1.58
N ILE A 156 -1.70 -3.19 -2.59
CA ILE A 156 -0.43 -2.45 -2.47
C ILE A 156 -0.69 -0.97 -2.70
N SER A 157 -0.12 -0.12 -1.85
CA SER A 157 -0.20 1.34 -2.02
C SER A 157 0.84 1.85 -3.02
N HIS A 158 2.08 1.42 -2.92
CA HIS A 158 3.18 1.81 -3.80
C HIS A 158 4.36 0.82 -3.72
N ASP A 159 5.46 1.10 -4.42
CA ASP A 159 6.54 0.13 -4.59
C ASP A 159 7.76 0.33 -3.67
N HIS A 160 7.71 1.17 -2.63
CA HIS A 160 8.79 1.25 -1.65
C HIS A 160 9.01 -0.06 -0.90
N TYR A 161 10.20 -0.24 -0.34
CA TYR A 161 10.61 -1.51 0.26
C TYR A 161 9.80 -1.88 1.51
N ASP A 162 9.32 -0.92 2.25
CA ASP A 162 8.52 -1.04 3.46
C ASP A 162 7.02 -1.22 3.20
N HIS A 163 6.61 -1.21 1.92
CA HIS A 163 5.23 -1.49 1.47
C HIS A 163 5.15 -2.67 0.50
N LEU A 164 6.23 -2.97 -0.21
CA LEU A 164 6.28 -4.04 -1.21
C LEU A 164 7.52 -4.91 -1.03
N GLU A 165 7.36 -6.01 -0.30
CA GLU A 165 8.42 -6.95 0.00
C GLU A 165 8.45 -8.13 -0.96
N ALA A 166 9.60 -8.35 -1.64
CA ALA A 166 9.76 -9.41 -2.63
C ALA A 166 9.60 -10.83 -2.05
N SER A 167 10.05 -11.07 -0.80
CA SER A 167 9.94 -12.38 -0.17
C SER A 167 8.48 -12.73 0.14
N THR A 168 7.70 -11.77 0.57
CA THR A 168 6.27 -11.91 0.82
C THR A 168 5.48 -12.12 -0.46
N ILE A 169 5.78 -11.35 -1.52
CA ILE A 169 5.10 -11.55 -2.82
C ILE A 169 5.38 -12.95 -3.38
N ARG A 170 6.63 -13.44 -3.32
CA ARG A 170 6.96 -14.81 -3.75
C ARG A 170 6.21 -15.87 -2.93
N PHE A 171 6.01 -15.64 -1.62
CA PHE A 171 5.24 -16.54 -0.76
C PHE A 171 3.78 -16.66 -1.19
N TYR A 172 3.19 -15.57 -1.71
CA TYR A 172 1.81 -15.55 -2.18
C TYR A 172 1.64 -15.81 -3.68
N ALA A 173 2.73 -15.91 -4.46
CA ALA A 173 2.67 -15.98 -5.91
C ALA A 173 1.96 -17.23 -6.47
N ASP A 174 2.01 -18.34 -5.73
CA ASP A 174 1.37 -19.62 -6.09
C ASP A 174 0.03 -19.86 -5.38
N LYS A 175 -0.44 -18.90 -4.57
CA LYS A 175 -1.68 -19.00 -3.79
C LYS A 175 -2.85 -18.36 -4.53
N PRO A 176 -4.09 -18.72 -4.17
CA PRO A 176 -5.31 -18.18 -4.81
C PRO A 176 -5.59 -16.74 -4.34
N VAL A 177 -4.65 -15.83 -4.60
CA VAL A 177 -4.69 -14.42 -4.20
C VAL A 177 -4.75 -13.55 -5.45
N THR A 178 -5.56 -12.51 -5.42
CA THR A 178 -5.55 -11.45 -6.43
C THR A 178 -4.82 -10.23 -5.87
N PHE A 179 -3.91 -9.68 -6.64
CA PHE A 179 -3.15 -8.48 -6.29
C PHE A 179 -3.79 -7.26 -6.94
N TYR A 180 -4.19 -6.29 -6.12
CA TYR A 180 -4.68 -4.98 -6.55
C TYR A 180 -3.61 -3.94 -6.29
N VAL A 181 -3.11 -3.33 -7.35
CA VAL A 181 -1.90 -2.50 -7.29
C VAL A 181 -2.05 -1.27 -8.18
N PRO A 182 -1.37 -0.15 -7.88
CA PRO A 182 -1.34 1.00 -8.76
C PRO A 182 -0.60 0.71 -10.07
N LEU A 183 -0.85 1.52 -11.11
CA LEU A 183 -0.24 1.37 -12.44
C LEU A 183 1.30 1.28 -12.36
N GLY A 184 1.85 0.25 -12.97
CA GLY A 184 3.27 -0.02 -13.07
C GLY A 184 3.85 -0.88 -11.95
N VAL A 185 3.17 -1.05 -10.81
CA VAL A 185 3.66 -1.87 -9.69
C VAL A 185 3.67 -3.35 -10.05
N GLY A 186 2.71 -3.82 -10.83
CA GLY A 186 2.58 -5.22 -11.22
C GLY A 186 3.80 -5.78 -11.96
N LYS A 187 4.65 -4.94 -12.57
CA LYS A 187 5.92 -5.38 -13.16
C LYS A 187 6.85 -6.06 -12.15
N HIS A 188 6.84 -5.58 -10.89
CA HIS A 188 7.61 -6.18 -9.81
C HIS A 188 7.04 -7.54 -9.42
N LEU A 189 5.72 -7.64 -9.35
CA LEU A 189 5.02 -8.87 -9.00
C LEU A 189 5.29 -9.96 -10.04
N ILE A 190 5.22 -9.66 -11.34
CA ILE A 190 5.55 -10.59 -12.43
C ILE A 190 7.00 -11.05 -12.31
N LYS A 191 7.94 -10.13 -12.09
CA LYS A 191 9.36 -10.44 -11.88
C LYS A 191 9.57 -11.42 -10.71
N TRP A 192 8.69 -11.40 -9.72
CA TRP A 192 8.78 -12.27 -8.54
C TRP A 192 7.90 -13.52 -8.63
N GLY A 193 7.30 -13.78 -9.78
CA GLY A 193 6.64 -15.05 -10.11
C GLY A 193 5.11 -15.04 -9.99
N VAL A 194 4.49 -13.88 -9.78
CA VAL A 194 3.02 -13.78 -9.79
C VAL A 194 2.52 -13.90 -11.24
N CYS A 195 1.48 -14.72 -11.43
CA CYS A 195 0.81 -14.83 -12.72
C CYS A 195 0.12 -13.51 -13.09
N ALA A 196 0.25 -13.06 -14.34
CA ALA A 196 -0.38 -11.83 -14.81
C ALA A 196 -1.90 -11.79 -14.60
N ASP A 197 -2.58 -12.94 -14.69
CA ASP A 197 -4.02 -13.05 -14.49
C ASP A 197 -4.45 -12.78 -13.04
N ASN A 198 -3.52 -12.86 -12.09
CA ASN A 198 -3.75 -12.55 -10.68
C ASN A 198 -3.42 -11.10 -10.32
N ILE A 199 -3.06 -10.26 -11.30
CA ILE A 199 -2.70 -8.86 -11.08
C ILE A 199 -3.73 -7.96 -11.75
N VAL A 200 -4.29 -7.04 -10.98
CA VAL A 200 -5.15 -5.98 -11.48
C VAL A 200 -4.50 -4.66 -11.12
N GLU A 201 -4.17 -3.86 -12.14
CA GLU A 201 -3.59 -2.54 -11.94
C GLU A 201 -4.67 -1.46 -12.03
N PHE A 202 -4.52 -0.41 -11.22
CA PHE A 202 -5.48 0.67 -11.07
C PHE A 202 -4.82 2.03 -11.34
N ASP A 203 -5.56 2.90 -12.01
CA ASP A 203 -5.31 4.34 -11.97
C ASP A 203 -6.11 4.96 -10.82
N TRP A 204 -5.83 6.21 -10.45
CA TRP A 204 -6.67 6.90 -9.47
C TRP A 204 -8.12 6.96 -9.96
N TRP A 205 -9.03 6.70 -9.02
CA TRP A 205 -10.48 6.61 -9.20
C TRP A 205 -10.99 5.39 -9.96
N ASP A 206 -10.11 4.48 -10.37
CA ASP A 206 -10.55 3.16 -10.80
C ASP A 206 -11.12 2.39 -9.61
N SER A 207 -12.18 1.60 -9.86
CA SER A 207 -12.79 0.75 -8.85
C SER A 207 -13.07 -0.66 -9.36
N VAL A 208 -13.24 -1.58 -8.42
CA VAL A 208 -13.61 -2.97 -8.70
C VAL A 208 -14.57 -3.47 -7.63
N HIS A 209 -15.54 -4.25 -8.05
CA HIS A 209 -16.41 -5.02 -7.16
C HIS A 209 -15.92 -6.46 -7.05
N TYR A 210 -15.79 -6.95 -5.83
CA TYR A 210 -15.39 -8.32 -5.53
C TYR A 210 -16.26 -8.89 -4.40
N ALA A 211 -17.06 -9.93 -4.69
CA ALA A 211 -17.89 -10.64 -3.71
C ALA A 211 -18.76 -9.74 -2.81
N GLY A 212 -19.26 -8.64 -3.35
CA GLY A 212 -20.15 -7.70 -2.65
C GLY A 212 -19.44 -6.52 -1.98
N ILE A 213 -18.11 -6.47 -1.96
CA ILE A 213 -17.34 -5.30 -1.53
C ILE A 213 -16.86 -4.51 -2.75
N GLU A 214 -16.63 -3.21 -2.58
CA GLU A 214 -16.02 -2.33 -3.58
C GLU A 214 -14.66 -1.84 -3.08
N LEU A 215 -13.64 -1.94 -3.93
CA LEU A 215 -12.33 -1.33 -3.69
C LEU A 215 -12.11 -0.22 -4.72
N ILE A 216 -11.70 0.95 -4.24
CA ILE A 216 -11.45 2.15 -5.05
C ILE A 216 -10.01 2.57 -4.83
N CYS A 217 -9.25 2.68 -5.92
CA CYS A 217 -7.92 3.27 -5.91
C CYS A 217 -8.07 4.79 -5.85
N THR A 218 -7.53 5.43 -4.83
CA THR A 218 -7.69 6.86 -4.59
C THR A 218 -6.35 7.60 -4.57
N PRO A 219 -6.34 8.91 -4.82
CA PRO A 219 -5.11 9.70 -4.82
C PRO A 219 -4.34 9.64 -3.52
N ALA A 220 -3.02 9.81 -3.62
CA ALA A 220 -2.12 10.09 -2.53
C ALA A 220 -1.04 11.07 -3.00
N ASN A 221 -0.40 11.80 -2.11
CA ASN A 221 0.68 12.72 -2.43
C ASN A 221 2.01 12.14 -1.89
N HIS A 222 2.69 11.37 -2.74
CA HIS A 222 3.88 10.64 -2.35
C HIS A 222 4.90 10.56 -3.51
N ASN A 223 5.68 9.52 -3.55
CA ASN A 223 6.59 9.17 -4.63
C ASN A 223 6.74 7.65 -4.71
N SER A 224 7.45 7.18 -5.74
CA SER A 224 7.74 5.76 -5.91
C SER A 224 9.16 5.54 -6.40
N GLY A 225 9.61 4.29 -6.33
CA GLY A 225 10.89 3.85 -6.85
C GLY A 225 11.64 2.93 -5.88
N ARG A 226 12.34 1.96 -6.47
CA ARG A 226 13.16 0.98 -5.73
C ARG A 226 14.66 1.16 -6.01
N THR A 227 14.99 2.02 -6.97
CA THR A 227 16.34 2.37 -7.36
C THR A 227 16.42 3.84 -7.76
N TYR A 228 17.62 4.36 -7.90
CA TYR A 228 17.80 5.73 -8.40
C TYR A 228 17.21 5.94 -9.80
N PHE A 229 17.13 4.88 -10.63
CA PHE A 229 16.74 4.98 -12.05
C PHE A 229 15.22 4.88 -12.28
N ASP A 230 14.47 4.33 -11.34
CA ASP A 230 13.03 4.10 -11.48
C ASP A 230 12.15 5.02 -10.62
N LYS A 231 12.73 6.12 -10.10
CA LYS A 231 11.99 7.13 -9.34
C LYS A 231 10.74 7.58 -10.10
N ASN A 232 9.58 7.50 -9.45
CA ASN A 232 8.26 7.85 -9.98
C ASN A 232 7.88 7.11 -11.28
N ALA A 233 8.41 5.89 -11.49
CA ALA A 233 8.08 5.07 -12.67
C ALA A 233 6.82 4.20 -12.45
N THR A 234 6.28 4.19 -11.25
CA THR A 234 5.02 3.53 -10.87
C THR A 234 4.10 4.54 -10.19
N LEU A 235 2.81 4.34 -10.30
CA LEU A 235 1.84 5.12 -9.55
C LEU A 235 1.88 4.71 -8.07
N TRP A 236 1.51 5.61 -7.18
CA TRP A 236 1.19 5.38 -5.77
C TRP A 236 -0.28 5.70 -5.54
N ALA A 237 -0.86 5.13 -4.49
CA ALA A 237 -2.28 5.29 -4.23
C ALA A 237 -2.62 5.07 -2.76
N SER A 238 -3.72 5.65 -2.34
CA SER A 238 -4.50 5.23 -1.19
C SER A 238 -5.68 4.36 -1.63
N TRP A 239 -6.41 3.77 -0.70
CA TRP A 239 -7.49 2.84 -1.03
C TRP A 239 -8.71 3.07 -0.16
N VAL A 240 -9.89 3.03 -0.77
CA VAL A 240 -11.17 2.94 -0.07
C VAL A 240 -11.71 1.52 -0.26
N ILE A 241 -12.09 0.88 0.85
CA ILE A 241 -12.69 -0.46 0.87
C ILE A 241 -14.09 -0.32 1.46
N LYS A 242 -15.11 -0.51 0.63
CA LYS A 242 -16.51 -0.43 1.03
C LYS A 242 -17.10 -1.82 1.18
N GLY A 243 -17.48 -2.15 2.40
CA GLY A 243 -18.36 -3.27 2.70
C GLY A 243 -19.83 -2.85 2.64
N LYS A 244 -20.71 -3.75 3.08
CA LYS A 244 -22.17 -3.50 3.13
C LYS A 244 -22.54 -2.40 4.12
N GLU A 245 -21.88 -2.41 5.30
CA GLU A 245 -22.23 -1.55 6.42
C GLU A 245 -21.10 -0.57 6.78
N GLU A 246 -19.86 -0.89 6.51
CA GLU A 246 -18.70 -0.12 6.94
C GLU A 246 -17.75 0.15 5.79
N THR A 247 -17.16 1.36 5.79
CA THR A 247 -16.17 1.82 4.82
C THR A 247 -14.86 2.10 5.52
N LEU A 248 -13.77 1.52 5.00
CA LEU A 248 -12.40 1.75 5.44
C LEU A 248 -11.66 2.58 4.41
N TYR A 249 -10.88 3.55 4.88
CA TYR A 249 -9.85 4.23 4.10
C TYR A 249 -8.46 3.82 4.60
N PHE A 250 -7.59 3.46 3.67
CA PHE A 250 -6.18 3.16 3.90
C PHE A 250 -5.31 4.13 3.12
N SER A 251 -4.52 4.94 3.82
CA SER A 251 -3.74 6.02 3.18
C SER A 251 -2.58 5.51 2.33
N GLY A 252 -2.00 4.33 2.64
CA GLY A 252 -0.62 4.08 2.26
C GLY A 252 0.25 5.20 2.82
N ASP A 253 1.23 5.66 2.06
CA ASP A 253 2.02 6.84 2.37
C ASP A 253 1.53 8.05 1.58
N SER A 254 1.40 9.18 2.26
CA SER A 254 0.95 10.43 1.66
C SER A 254 1.33 11.64 2.49
N ALA A 255 1.86 12.67 1.88
CA ALA A 255 1.81 14.00 2.47
C ALA A 255 0.36 14.48 2.61
N TYR A 256 0.12 15.40 3.54
CA TYR A 256 -1.19 16.04 3.68
C TYR A 256 -1.48 16.96 2.49
N ASP A 257 -2.66 16.80 1.89
CA ASP A 257 -3.13 17.61 0.76
C ASP A 257 -4.68 17.57 0.69
N SER A 258 -5.25 18.32 -0.25
CA SER A 258 -6.69 18.44 -0.50
C SER A 258 -7.40 17.14 -0.90
N HIS A 259 -6.66 16.13 -1.37
CA HIS A 259 -7.22 14.84 -1.78
C HIS A 259 -8.02 14.14 -0.66
N PHE A 260 -7.70 14.36 0.62
CA PHE A 260 -8.48 13.78 1.72
C PHE A 260 -9.93 14.28 1.73
N SER A 261 -10.13 15.59 1.52
CA SER A 261 -11.48 16.16 1.39
C SER A 261 -12.21 15.67 0.14
N GLU A 262 -11.49 15.53 -0.98
CA GLU A 262 -12.06 14.99 -2.22
C GLU A 262 -12.49 13.53 -2.07
N ILE A 263 -11.66 12.70 -1.41
CA ILE A 263 -11.99 11.30 -1.10
C ILE A 263 -13.24 11.22 -0.22
N ALA A 264 -13.34 12.06 0.80
CA ALA A 264 -14.53 12.14 1.65
C ALA A 264 -15.80 12.46 0.85
N GLN A 265 -15.71 13.40 -0.08
CA GLN A 265 -16.84 13.80 -0.94
C GLN A 265 -17.27 12.71 -1.91
N ARG A 266 -16.33 12.00 -2.52
CA ARG A 266 -16.60 10.99 -3.54
C ARG A 266 -16.92 9.62 -2.97
N CYS A 267 -16.29 9.26 -1.85
CA CYS A 267 -16.31 7.90 -1.32
C CYS A 267 -16.99 7.76 0.03
N GLY A 268 -17.19 8.86 0.77
CA GLY A 268 -17.78 8.83 2.11
C GLY A 268 -19.22 8.31 2.16
N PRO A 269 -19.72 8.01 3.36
CA PRO A 269 -19.05 8.21 4.67
C PRO A 269 -17.90 7.19 4.92
N ILE A 270 -16.88 7.62 5.66
CA ILE A 270 -15.76 6.77 6.08
C ILE A 270 -15.93 6.39 7.55
N ASP A 271 -15.97 5.09 7.84
CA ASP A 271 -16.11 4.61 9.22
C ASP A 271 -14.76 4.50 9.93
N ILE A 272 -13.74 4.02 9.22
CA ILE A 272 -12.40 3.83 9.77
C ILE A 272 -11.38 4.40 8.79
N ALA A 273 -10.52 5.30 9.27
CA ALA A 273 -9.38 5.82 8.53
C ALA A 273 -8.08 5.23 9.11
N CYS A 274 -7.39 4.42 8.32
CA CYS A 274 -6.05 3.94 8.61
C CYS A 274 -5.07 4.91 7.96
N LEU A 275 -4.47 5.78 8.78
CA LEU A 275 -3.63 6.88 8.31
C LEU A 275 -2.19 6.71 8.78
N GLU A 276 -1.24 7.00 7.90
CA GLU A 276 0.16 7.02 8.28
C GLU A 276 0.45 8.09 9.34
N VAL A 277 1.41 7.82 10.19
CA VAL A 277 2.06 8.76 11.09
C VAL A 277 3.56 8.60 10.95
N ALA A 278 4.19 9.48 10.20
CA ALA A 278 5.64 9.47 10.04
C ALA A 278 6.36 10.15 11.21
N ALA A 279 7.67 9.93 11.30
CA ALA A 279 8.51 10.55 12.30
C ALA A 279 8.47 12.09 12.22
N ASP A 280 8.59 12.76 13.37
CA ASP A 280 8.78 14.20 13.42
C ASP A 280 10.19 14.55 12.93
N VAL A 281 10.28 15.13 11.74
CA VAL A 281 11.53 15.56 11.11
C VAL A 281 11.91 17.02 11.43
N LYS A 282 11.20 17.65 12.38
CA LYS A 282 11.46 19.01 12.79
C LYS A 282 12.89 19.16 13.30
N GLY A 283 13.64 20.07 12.70
CA GLY A 283 15.06 20.30 13.03
C GLY A 283 16.05 19.37 12.32
N GLN A 284 15.61 18.41 11.52
CA GLN A 284 16.47 17.55 10.72
C GLN A 284 16.74 18.08 9.29
N GLY A 285 16.32 19.31 9.00
CA GLY A 285 16.54 19.94 7.69
C GLY A 285 15.53 19.54 6.61
N TYR A 286 14.52 18.76 6.95
CA TYR A 286 13.40 18.50 6.07
C TYR A 286 12.36 19.61 6.18
N PRO A 287 11.79 20.08 5.07
CA PRO A 287 10.60 20.92 5.10
C PRO A 287 9.49 20.12 5.80
N VAL A 288 8.85 20.74 6.79
CA VAL A 288 7.78 20.09 7.58
C VAL A 288 6.55 19.77 6.72
N GLU A 289 6.43 20.43 5.57
CA GLU A 289 5.29 20.33 4.67
C GLU A 289 5.70 19.67 3.35
N ASN A 290 4.86 18.77 2.82
CA ASN A 290 4.97 18.17 1.49
C ASN A 290 6.27 17.39 1.20
N TRP A 291 6.87 16.75 2.20
CA TRP A 291 8.03 15.88 1.97
C TRP A 291 7.67 14.43 1.59
N GLY A 292 6.38 14.16 1.42
CA GLY A 292 5.86 12.85 1.01
C GLY A 292 5.22 12.05 2.14
N HIS A 293 5.20 12.59 3.37
CA HIS A 293 4.64 11.92 4.55
C HIS A 293 3.90 12.90 5.47
N MET A 294 3.00 12.37 6.30
CA MET A 294 2.26 13.11 7.32
C MET A 294 2.93 12.99 8.68
N GLN A 295 3.17 14.13 9.33
CA GLN A 295 3.42 14.19 10.77
C GLN A 295 2.12 14.08 11.54
N ALA A 296 2.18 13.81 12.84
CA ALA A 296 0.99 13.56 13.69
C ALA A 296 -0.12 14.63 13.57
N HIS A 297 0.24 15.92 13.46
CA HIS A 297 -0.75 16.98 13.30
C HIS A 297 -1.43 16.97 11.92
N HIS A 298 -0.69 16.61 10.86
CA HIS A 298 -1.24 16.42 9.51
C HIS A 298 -2.17 15.20 9.47
N THR A 299 -1.80 14.10 10.14
CA THR A 299 -2.64 12.91 10.26
C THR A 299 -3.98 13.23 10.93
N VAL A 300 -3.96 14.04 12.00
CA VAL A 300 -5.19 14.50 12.65
C VAL A 300 -6.02 15.41 11.73
N GLN A 301 -5.38 16.26 10.93
CA GLN A 301 -6.10 17.10 9.98
C GLN A 301 -6.72 16.27 8.86
N ALA A 302 -5.96 15.34 8.27
CA ALA A 302 -6.46 14.40 7.26
C ALA A 302 -7.66 13.58 7.77
N PHE A 303 -7.59 13.11 9.03
CA PHE A 303 -8.71 12.43 9.67
C PHE A 303 -9.99 13.29 9.73
N ARG A 304 -9.84 14.58 10.04
CA ARG A 304 -10.97 15.53 10.06
C ARG A 304 -11.52 15.78 8.65
N ASP A 305 -10.64 15.95 7.66
CA ASP A 305 -11.04 16.23 6.28
C ASP A 305 -11.71 15.02 5.62
N LEU A 306 -11.31 13.80 5.99
CA LEU A 306 -12.00 12.56 5.62
C LEU A 306 -13.38 12.44 6.31
N ASN A 307 -13.66 13.24 7.32
CA ASN A 307 -14.86 13.11 8.16
C ASN A 307 -15.07 11.70 8.68
N ALA A 308 -13.98 11.01 9.01
CA ALA A 308 -14.01 9.62 9.44
C ALA A 308 -14.42 9.49 10.92
N LYS A 309 -15.04 8.34 11.25
CA LYS A 309 -15.55 8.11 12.64
C LYS A 309 -14.47 7.60 13.58
N LYS A 310 -13.52 6.81 13.09
CA LYS A 310 -12.43 6.18 13.87
C LYS A 310 -11.10 6.36 13.15
N LEU A 311 -10.05 6.63 13.91
CA LEU A 311 -8.66 6.71 13.43
C LEU A 311 -7.88 5.51 13.92
N LEU A 312 -7.22 4.80 13.01
CA LEU A 312 -6.17 3.83 13.30
C LEU A 312 -4.84 4.36 12.72
N PRO A 313 -3.92 4.85 13.57
CA PRO A 313 -2.60 5.24 13.11
C PRO A 313 -1.80 4.02 12.62
N VAL A 314 -1.16 4.11 11.46
CA VAL A 314 -0.28 3.11 10.87
C VAL A 314 1.08 3.72 10.50
N HIS A 315 2.00 2.96 9.95
CA HIS A 315 3.31 3.42 9.49
C HIS A 315 4.28 3.86 10.61
N TRP A 316 4.03 3.50 11.86
CA TRP A 316 4.85 3.89 13.01
C TRP A 316 5.42 2.67 13.74
N ALA A 317 6.43 2.88 14.60
CA ALA A 317 6.97 1.94 15.57
C ALA A 317 7.65 0.67 15.02
N THR A 318 7.41 0.27 13.77
CA THR A 318 7.85 -1.04 13.25
C THR A 318 9.27 -1.02 12.71
N TYR A 319 9.62 0.01 11.97
CA TYR A 319 10.94 0.20 11.37
C TYR A 319 11.51 1.55 11.77
N GLU A 320 12.83 1.66 11.76
CA GLU A 320 13.56 2.91 11.91
C GLU A 320 13.85 3.50 10.52
N LEU A 321 12.85 4.22 9.99
CA LEU A 321 12.87 4.82 8.64
C LEU A 321 13.06 6.33 8.70
#